data_b6997440f7718632bce91bd471002476
#
_entry.id   b6997440f7718632bce91bd471002476
#
_cell.length_a   1.000
_cell.length_b   1.000
_cell.length_c   1.000
_cell.angle_alpha   90.00
_cell.angle_beta   90.00
_cell.angle_gamma   90.00
#
_symmetry.space_group_name_H-M   'P 1'
#
loop_
_entity.id
_entity.type
_entity.pdbx_description
1 polymer ?
#
loop_
_entity_poly.entity_id
_entity_poly.type
_entity_poly.pdbx_seq_one_letter_code
_entity_poly.pdbx_strand_id
1 'polypeptide(L)'
;MDIPAKKFGFFTASAMVVGIVIGSGVFKSAGDVINASGGNLTVALLAWFIGGLIIMISTYAFSIVALKNTKASGIIDYVEDYFGAKMAYMVGWFVQFVYYPVLVGILSWLAGDVTQILFGLDNAIWPLTILYFIGIYALNLISPRIAGKTQVSTMVIKLIPLVMIAGAGLVVGLFNGNTLTALSERATNVTAGTGAGLAAAVAVTAFAYDGWILALSITQELKDAKKILPKALFFGSAFIVAVYMLFFLGLSGVVSNNEAIVNAGSLDTSVIAAERLFGVFFGNVVSVMILISVLGTLNGLTMGAVRGMYQIAVRGHGPATRHFTDLAKNDAPVKGGLLSVAVSVFWLGVWYGNFQGWWGGFIDTSVLSIVFLYIAYILVYVDIVKNFDELPSWKRYGVPILATIAALYLIYGAFTSAPLMFVYFAGIVFVILGIGLLLYGPTQSALDTGKKN
;
A
#
# COMPACT_ATOMS: atom_id res chain seq x y z
N MET A 1 24.57 -16.62 -5.01
CA MET A 1 23.16 -16.79 -4.60
C MET A 1 22.56 -17.84 -5.49
N ASP A 2 22.13 -18.95 -4.92
CA ASP A 2 21.45 -20.00 -5.69
C ASP A 2 20.12 -19.44 -6.22
N ILE A 3 19.90 -19.60 -7.53
CA ILE A 3 18.66 -19.20 -8.18
C ILE A 3 17.55 -20.09 -7.58
N PRO A 4 16.48 -19.51 -6.99
CA PRO A 4 15.40 -20.30 -6.43
C PRO A 4 14.83 -21.26 -7.47
N ALA A 5 14.58 -22.50 -7.08
CA ALA A 5 13.97 -23.47 -8.00
C ALA A 5 12.63 -22.96 -8.51
N LYS A 6 12.44 -22.93 -9.83
CA LYS A 6 11.18 -22.50 -10.48
C LYS A 6 10.04 -23.47 -10.11
N LYS A 7 9.21 -23.06 -9.14
CA LYS A 7 8.22 -23.96 -8.49
C LYS A 7 6.77 -23.59 -8.79
N PHE A 8 6.46 -22.30 -9.05
CA PHE A 8 5.09 -21.82 -9.05
C PHE A 8 4.44 -21.82 -10.42
N GLY A 9 3.22 -22.36 -10.48
CA GLY A 9 2.33 -22.27 -11.63
C GLY A 9 1.37 -21.09 -11.53
N PHE A 10 0.47 -20.97 -12.50
CA PHE A 10 -0.48 -19.86 -12.63
C PHE A 10 -1.35 -19.65 -11.38
N PHE A 11 -1.99 -20.70 -10.85
CA PHE A 11 -2.88 -20.55 -9.70
C PHE A 11 -2.15 -20.09 -8.44
N THR A 12 -0.97 -20.66 -8.18
CA THR A 12 -0.14 -20.25 -7.03
C THR A 12 0.31 -18.79 -7.17
N ALA A 13 0.75 -18.39 -8.37
CA ALA A 13 1.16 -17.02 -8.65
C ALA A 13 -0.01 -16.03 -8.45
N SER A 14 -1.19 -16.35 -8.99
CA SER A 14 -2.40 -15.53 -8.80
C SER A 14 -2.81 -15.41 -7.33
N ALA A 15 -2.78 -16.54 -6.59
CA ALA A 15 -3.07 -16.53 -5.16
C ALA A 15 -2.05 -15.67 -4.37
N MET A 16 -0.77 -15.69 -4.75
CA MET A 16 0.25 -14.84 -4.13
C MET A 16 0.00 -13.36 -4.42
N VAL A 17 -0.36 -12.99 -5.66
CA VAL A 17 -0.74 -11.61 -6.01
C VAL A 17 -1.91 -11.15 -5.13
N VAL A 18 -2.97 -11.95 -5.05
CA VAL A 18 -4.15 -11.66 -4.23
C VAL A 18 -3.78 -11.50 -2.75
N GLY A 19 -3.00 -12.43 -2.21
CA GLY A 19 -2.63 -12.41 -0.79
C GLY A 19 -1.66 -11.28 -0.42
N ILE A 20 -0.89 -10.74 -1.37
CA ILE A 20 0.00 -9.59 -1.14
C ILE A 20 -0.81 -8.29 -1.15
N VAL A 21 -1.69 -8.10 -2.13
CA VAL A 21 -2.46 -6.86 -2.27
C VAL A 21 -3.59 -6.77 -1.25
N ILE A 22 -4.32 -7.88 -1.02
CA ILE A 22 -5.38 -7.87 0.00
C ILE A 22 -4.74 -7.74 1.38
N GLY A 23 -4.98 -6.58 1.98
CA GLY A 23 -4.50 -6.18 3.29
C GLY A 23 -5.58 -5.48 4.10
N SER A 24 -5.18 -4.60 4.99
CA SER A 24 -6.08 -3.78 5.82
C SER A 24 -6.73 -2.63 5.05
N GLY A 25 -6.21 -2.28 3.87
CA GLY A 25 -6.59 -1.07 3.15
C GLY A 25 -8.08 -1.01 2.80
N VAL A 26 -8.67 -2.11 2.34
CA VAL A 26 -10.10 -2.15 1.97
C VAL A 26 -11.03 -1.92 3.16
N PHE A 27 -10.64 -2.39 4.34
CA PHE A 27 -11.43 -2.20 5.57
C PHE A 27 -11.43 -0.74 6.03
N LYS A 28 -10.28 -0.04 5.93
CA LYS A 28 -10.15 1.38 6.26
C LYS A 28 -10.84 2.27 5.21
N SER A 29 -10.58 2.01 3.93
CA SER A 29 -10.99 2.93 2.86
C SER A 29 -12.49 2.98 2.61
N ALA A 30 -13.30 2.13 3.23
CA ALA A 30 -14.73 2.06 2.95
C ALA A 30 -15.45 3.39 3.28
N GLY A 31 -15.30 3.92 4.49
CA GLY A 31 -15.85 5.21 4.90
C GLY A 31 -15.24 6.38 4.15
N ASP A 32 -13.91 6.34 3.93
CA ASP A 32 -13.18 7.39 3.22
C ASP A 32 -13.66 7.55 1.77
N VAL A 33 -13.91 6.45 1.06
CA VAL A 33 -14.38 6.46 -0.33
C VAL A 33 -15.82 7.01 -0.42
N ILE A 34 -16.70 6.65 0.52
CA ILE A 34 -18.06 7.22 0.59
C ILE A 34 -17.98 8.73 0.82
N ASN A 35 -17.17 9.17 1.78
CA ASN A 35 -17.01 10.60 2.06
C ASN A 35 -16.47 11.35 0.83
N ALA A 36 -15.39 10.85 0.23
CA ALA A 36 -14.78 11.44 -0.96
C ALA A 36 -15.70 11.42 -2.19
N SER A 37 -16.65 10.47 -2.29
CA SER A 37 -17.67 10.42 -3.35
C SER A 37 -18.80 11.43 -3.16
N GLY A 38 -18.76 12.25 -2.10
CA GLY A 38 -19.86 13.15 -1.71
C GLY A 38 -21.07 12.41 -1.18
N GLY A 39 -20.88 11.29 -0.51
CA GLY A 39 -21.94 10.47 0.09
C GLY A 39 -22.74 9.64 -0.91
N ASN A 40 -22.27 9.48 -2.15
CA ASN A 40 -22.97 8.75 -3.21
C ASN A 40 -22.34 7.37 -3.43
N LEU A 41 -23.07 6.31 -3.07
CA LEU A 41 -22.60 4.94 -3.19
C LEU A 41 -22.29 4.53 -4.64
N THR A 42 -23.08 5.01 -5.62
CA THR A 42 -22.84 4.69 -7.04
C THR A 42 -21.49 5.27 -7.52
N VAL A 43 -21.20 6.53 -7.13
CA VAL A 43 -19.91 7.17 -7.42
C VAL A 43 -18.76 6.46 -6.71
N ALA A 44 -18.99 6.02 -5.46
CA ALA A 44 -18.02 5.25 -4.69
C ALA A 44 -17.70 3.89 -5.33
N LEU A 45 -18.72 3.15 -5.80
CA LEU A 45 -18.53 1.89 -6.54
C LEU A 45 -17.76 2.10 -7.85
N LEU A 46 -18.09 3.16 -8.59
CA LEU A 46 -17.35 3.53 -9.79
C LEU A 46 -15.89 3.87 -9.47
N ALA A 47 -15.64 4.53 -8.33
CA ALA A 47 -14.28 4.81 -7.87
C ALA A 47 -13.49 3.51 -7.56
N TRP A 48 -14.12 2.54 -6.88
CA TRP A 48 -13.50 1.22 -6.65
C TRP A 48 -13.18 0.51 -7.97
N PHE A 49 -14.09 0.55 -8.93
CA PHE A 49 -13.86 -0.06 -10.25
C PHE A 49 -12.73 0.62 -11.02
N ILE A 50 -12.71 1.97 -11.08
CA ILE A 50 -11.66 2.73 -11.78
C ILE A 50 -10.31 2.54 -11.07
N GLY A 51 -10.24 2.61 -9.73
CA GLY A 51 -9.03 2.31 -8.96
C GLY A 51 -8.49 0.92 -9.27
N GLY A 52 -9.38 -0.06 -9.40
CA GLY A 52 -9.05 -1.41 -9.84
C GLY A 52 -8.51 -1.49 -11.27
N LEU A 53 -9.07 -0.73 -12.21
CA LEU A 53 -8.54 -0.64 -13.57
C LEU A 53 -7.14 -0.01 -13.58
N ILE A 54 -6.89 0.99 -12.74
CA ILE A 54 -5.58 1.64 -12.61
C ILE A 54 -4.52 0.63 -12.16
N ILE A 55 -4.82 -0.19 -11.13
CA ILE A 55 -3.88 -1.24 -10.70
C ILE A 55 -3.68 -2.29 -11.79
N MET A 56 -4.74 -2.72 -12.49
CA MET A 56 -4.62 -3.72 -13.56
C MET A 56 -3.72 -3.24 -14.70
N ILE A 57 -3.86 -2.00 -15.12
CA ILE A 57 -3.02 -1.39 -16.17
C ILE A 57 -1.58 -1.24 -15.68
N SER A 58 -1.38 -0.76 -14.45
CA SER A 58 -0.06 -0.56 -13.85
C SER A 58 0.68 -1.90 -13.68
N THR A 59 0.02 -2.92 -13.12
CA THR A 59 0.61 -4.25 -12.94
C THR A 59 0.98 -4.89 -14.28
N TYR A 60 0.15 -4.69 -15.30
CA TYR A 60 0.47 -5.18 -16.63
C TYR A 60 1.69 -4.48 -17.24
N ALA A 61 1.79 -3.15 -17.13
CA ALA A 61 2.96 -2.40 -17.58
C ALA A 61 4.24 -2.87 -16.87
N PHE A 62 4.20 -3.00 -15.56
CA PHE A 62 5.33 -3.50 -14.78
C PHE A 62 5.71 -4.95 -15.08
N SER A 63 4.73 -5.79 -15.45
CA SER A 63 5.03 -7.16 -15.89
C SER A 63 5.94 -7.21 -17.11
N ILE A 64 5.83 -6.23 -18.01
CA ILE A 64 6.69 -6.12 -19.19
C ILE A 64 8.14 -5.91 -18.77
N VAL A 65 8.39 -4.98 -17.85
CA VAL A 65 9.75 -4.66 -17.37
C VAL A 65 10.31 -5.79 -16.50
N ALA A 66 9.49 -6.38 -15.64
CA ALA A 66 9.90 -7.47 -14.77
C ALA A 66 10.35 -8.74 -15.52
N LEU A 67 9.90 -8.95 -16.75
CA LEU A 67 10.34 -10.05 -17.61
C LEU A 67 11.73 -9.82 -18.21
N LYS A 68 12.17 -8.57 -18.35
CA LYS A 68 13.48 -8.20 -18.89
C LYS A 68 14.50 -8.01 -17.76
N ASN A 69 14.06 -7.42 -16.66
CA ASN A 69 14.89 -7.19 -15.47
C ASN A 69 14.40 -8.06 -14.30
N THR A 70 15.20 -9.09 -13.97
CA THR A 70 14.89 -10.04 -12.89
C THR A 70 15.61 -9.73 -11.58
N LYS A 71 16.16 -8.51 -11.41
CA LYS A 71 16.79 -8.08 -10.17
C LYS A 71 15.77 -8.00 -9.02
N ALA A 72 16.25 -8.05 -7.77
CA ALA A 72 15.40 -8.26 -6.59
C ALA A 72 14.83 -7.00 -5.95
N SER A 73 15.31 -5.80 -6.34
CA SER A 73 14.93 -4.56 -5.65
C SER A 73 13.75 -3.81 -6.29
N GLY A 74 13.05 -4.45 -7.20
CA GLY A 74 11.80 -3.92 -7.78
C GLY A 74 12.00 -2.59 -8.51
N ILE A 75 11.21 -1.57 -8.14
CA ILE A 75 11.18 -0.27 -8.85
C ILE A 75 12.54 0.42 -8.93
N ILE A 76 13.40 0.25 -7.91
CA ILE A 76 14.73 0.88 -7.89
C ILE A 76 15.57 0.34 -9.04
N ASP A 77 15.57 -0.98 -9.25
CA ASP A 77 16.30 -1.63 -10.33
C ASP A 77 15.75 -1.25 -11.71
N TYR A 78 14.43 -1.13 -11.85
CA TYR A 78 13.79 -0.75 -13.11
C TYR A 78 14.13 0.69 -13.50
N VAL A 79 14.17 1.61 -12.54
CA VAL A 79 14.58 3.00 -12.79
C VAL A 79 16.08 3.12 -13.06
N GLU A 80 16.92 2.29 -12.40
CA GLU A 80 18.37 2.31 -12.57
C GLU A 80 18.79 1.98 -14.00
N ASP A 81 18.17 0.98 -14.59
CA ASP A 81 18.55 0.47 -15.91
C ASP A 81 18.40 1.53 -17.02
N TYR A 82 17.44 2.46 -16.89
CA TYR A 82 17.21 3.48 -17.89
C TYR A 82 17.62 4.90 -17.47
N PHE A 83 17.26 5.31 -16.26
CA PHE A 83 17.50 6.67 -15.76
C PHE A 83 18.82 6.79 -14.98
N GLY A 84 19.52 5.68 -14.80
CA GLY A 84 20.81 5.62 -14.12
C GLY A 84 20.72 5.71 -12.60
N ALA A 85 21.87 5.53 -11.97
CA ALA A 85 22.02 5.34 -10.53
C ALA A 85 21.49 6.52 -9.68
N LYS A 86 21.60 7.77 -10.16
CA LYS A 86 21.14 8.94 -9.42
C LYS A 86 19.63 8.96 -9.29
N MET A 87 18.88 8.65 -10.36
CA MET A 87 17.42 8.62 -10.32
C MET A 87 16.93 7.42 -9.49
N ALA A 88 17.55 6.25 -9.65
CA ALA A 88 17.26 5.07 -8.85
C ALA A 88 17.49 5.32 -7.35
N TYR A 89 18.56 6.02 -7.00
CA TYR A 89 18.82 6.47 -5.63
C TYR A 89 17.70 7.37 -5.11
N MET A 90 17.25 8.35 -5.90
CA MET A 90 16.17 9.26 -5.49
C MET A 90 14.85 8.51 -5.27
N VAL A 91 14.52 7.54 -6.12
CA VAL A 91 13.34 6.67 -5.90
C VAL A 91 13.52 5.82 -4.65
N GLY A 92 14.68 5.22 -4.45
CA GLY A 92 15.00 4.46 -3.22
C GLY A 92 14.92 5.34 -1.97
N TRP A 93 15.40 6.58 -2.06
CA TRP A 93 15.33 7.57 -0.99
C TRP A 93 13.87 7.92 -0.65
N PHE A 94 13.02 8.16 -1.66
CA PHE A 94 11.59 8.37 -1.45
C PHE A 94 10.93 7.18 -0.75
N VAL A 95 11.18 5.97 -1.25
CA VAL A 95 10.61 4.74 -0.68
C VAL A 95 11.05 4.55 0.78
N GLN A 96 12.33 4.82 1.09
CA GLN A 96 12.90 4.66 2.43
C GLN A 96 12.46 5.74 3.42
N PHE A 97 12.34 7.00 2.99
CA PHE A 97 12.10 8.12 3.89
C PHE A 97 10.65 8.63 3.89
N VAL A 98 9.85 8.21 2.91
CA VAL A 98 8.44 8.63 2.81
C VAL A 98 7.52 7.41 2.79
N TYR A 99 7.58 6.57 1.77
CA TYR A 99 6.58 5.52 1.53
C TYR A 99 6.48 4.52 2.69
N TYR A 100 7.55 3.78 3.00
CA TYR A 100 7.51 2.79 4.07
C TYR A 100 7.24 3.38 5.45
N PRO A 101 7.96 4.43 5.90
CA PRO A 101 7.79 4.95 7.24
C PRO A 101 6.40 5.53 7.51
N VAL A 102 5.80 6.20 6.52
CA VAL A 102 4.42 6.68 6.58
C VAL A 102 3.46 5.52 6.82
N LEU A 103 3.52 4.49 5.99
CA LEU A 103 2.59 3.37 6.05
C LEU A 103 2.77 2.53 7.31
N VAL A 104 4.00 2.34 7.78
CA VAL A 104 4.27 1.64 9.06
C VAL A 104 3.65 2.40 10.23
N GLY A 105 3.77 3.73 10.27
CA GLY A 105 3.15 4.56 11.31
C GLY A 105 1.63 4.42 11.33
N ILE A 106 1.00 4.59 10.19
CA ILE A 106 -0.46 4.53 10.05
C ILE A 106 -1.02 3.14 10.35
N LEU A 107 -0.38 2.07 9.87
CA LEU A 107 -0.83 0.71 10.16
C LEU A 107 -0.65 0.34 11.63
N SER A 108 0.36 0.89 12.31
CA SER A 108 0.48 0.74 13.77
C SER A 108 -0.67 1.44 14.49
N TRP A 109 -1.08 2.62 14.00
CA TRP A 109 -2.24 3.34 14.52
C TRP A 109 -3.54 2.57 14.27
N LEU A 110 -3.77 2.04 13.06
CA LEU A 110 -4.92 1.21 12.74
C LEU A 110 -4.99 -0.08 13.59
N ALA A 111 -3.85 -0.68 13.91
CA ALA A 111 -3.82 -1.83 14.83
C ALA A 111 -4.23 -1.42 16.25
N GLY A 112 -3.80 -0.25 16.71
CA GLY A 112 -4.23 0.33 17.99
C GLY A 112 -5.72 0.62 18.02
N ASP A 113 -6.25 1.20 16.94
CA ASP A 113 -7.66 1.53 16.74
C ASP A 113 -8.57 0.30 16.89
N VAL A 114 -8.34 -0.75 16.08
CA VAL A 114 -9.12 -2.00 16.20
C VAL A 114 -9.00 -2.64 17.56
N THR A 115 -7.81 -2.61 18.15
CA THR A 115 -7.59 -3.22 19.48
C THR A 115 -8.36 -2.47 20.57
N GLN A 116 -8.35 -1.13 20.51
CA GLN A 116 -9.13 -0.29 21.42
C GLN A 116 -10.62 -0.65 21.37
N ILE A 117 -11.18 -0.76 20.15
CA ILE A 117 -12.60 -1.11 19.94
C ILE A 117 -12.88 -2.52 20.47
N LEU A 118 -12.09 -3.52 20.09
CA LEU A 118 -12.28 -4.92 20.47
C LEU A 118 -12.31 -5.15 21.97
N PHE A 119 -11.51 -4.40 22.74
CA PHE A 119 -11.40 -4.57 24.19
C PHE A 119 -12.12 -3.49 24.99
N GLY A 120 -12.82 -2.56 24.33
CA GLY A 120 -13.52 -1.45 24.98
C GLY A 120 -12.59 -0.56 25.82
N LEU A 121 -11.38 -0.27 25.30
CA LEU A 121 -10.35 0.47 26.03
C LEU A 121 -10.45 1.96 25.70
N ASP A 122 -10.96 2.77 26.60
CA ASP A 122 -11.06 4.22 26.39
C ASP A 122 -9.66 4.87 26.35
N ASN A 123 -9.46 5.76 25.38
CA ASN A 123 -8.23 6.56 25.20
C ASN A 123 -6.93 5.74 25.05
N ALA A 124 -7.01 4.47 24.65
CA ALA A 124 -5.85 3.58 24.55
C ALA A 124 -5.19 3.57 23.16
N ILE A 125 -5.74 4.26 22.17
CA ILE A 125 -5.28 4.20 20.77
C ILE A 125 -3.78 4.54 20.64
N TRP A 126 -3.29 5.61 21.28
CA TRP A 126 -1.88 6.00 21.15
C TRP A 126 -0.92 5.09 21.92
N PRO A 127 -1.18 4.69 23.17
CA PRO A 127 -0.39 3.65 23.85
C PRO A 127 -0.32 2.35 23.04
N LEU A 128 -1.43 1.88 22.49
CA LEU A 128 -1.49 0.69 21.63
C LEU A 128 -0.73 0.87 20.32
N THR A 129 -0.84 2.06 19.70
CA THR A 129 -0.05 2.42 18.51
C THR A 129 1.44 2.27 18.78
N ILE A 130 1.93 2.83 19.88
CA ILE A 130 3.34 2.75 20.28
C ILE A 130 3.75 1.30 20.52
N LEU A 131 2.90 0.53 21.21
CA LEU A 131 3.14 -0.89 21.47
C LEU A 131 3.31 -1.69 20.17
N TYR A 132 2.38 -1.54 19.21
CA TYR A 132 2.46 -2.22 17.92
C TYR A 132 3.64 -1.74 17.09
N PHE A 133 3.92 -0.45 17.10
CA PHE A 133 5.04 0.15 16.40
C PHE A 133 6.39 -0.40 16.89
N ILE A 134 6.62 -0.38 18.20
CA ILE A 134 7.85 -0.93 18.80
C ILE A 134 7.92 -2.44 18.59
N GLY A 135 6.82 -3.15 18.82
CA GLY A 135 6.74 -4.61 18.70
C GLY A 135 7.09 -5.09 17.30
N ILE A 136 6.58 -4.43 16.25
CA ILE A 136 6.82 -4.85 14.87
C ILE A 136 8.26 -4.58 14.42
N TYR A 137 8.83 -3.43 14.80
CA TYR A 137 10.25 -3.16 14.54
C TYR A 137 11.16 -4.12 15.30
N ALA A 138 10.87 -4.38 16.58
CA ALA A 138 11.61 -5.35 17.37
C ALA A 138 11.56 -6.75 16.73
N LEU A 139 10.38 -7.21 16.30
CA LEU A 139 10.24 -8.49 15.62
C LEU A 139 11.13 -8.58 14.37
N ASN A 140 11.12 -7.55 13.53
CA ASN A 140 11.87 -7.53 12.28
C ASN A 140 13.39 -7.38 12.47
N LEU A 141 13.84 -6.72 13.54
CA LEU A 141 15.26 -6.55 13.86
C LEU A 141 15.84 -7.76 14.60
N ILE A 142 15.07 -8.35 15.53
CA ILE A 142 15.54 -9.47 16.35
C ILE A 142 15.40 -10.80 15.61
N SER A 143 14.29 -11.00 14.89
CA SER A 143 14.00 -12.28 14.22
C SER A 143 13.39 -12.13 12.83
N PRO A 144 14.16 -11.72 11.80
CA PRO A 144 13.67 -11.62 10.43
C PRO A 144 13.06 -12.92 9.89
N ARG A 145 13.51 -14.08 10.39
CA ARG A 145 12.96 -15.39 10.00
C ARG A 145 11.54 -15.60 10.51
N ILE A 146 11.24 -15.20 11.76
CA ILE A 146 9.88 -15.26 12.31
C ILE A 146 9.00 -14.26 11.58
N ALA A 147 9.46 -13.03 11.36
CA ALA A 147 8.74 -12.03 10.59
C ALA A 147 8.33 -12.55 9.19
N GLY A 148 9.25 -13.22 8.48
CA GLY A 148 8.95 -13.83 7.18
C GLY A 148 7.90 -14.96 7.24
N LYS A 149 7.98 -15.84 8.25
CA LYS A 149 6.98 -16.90 8.44
C LYS A 149 5.59 -16.34 8.76
N THR A 150 5.53 -15.33 9.63
CA THR A 150 4.27 -14.65 9.98
C THR A 150 3.61 -14.03 8.75
N GLN A 151 4.40 -13.43 7.86
CA GLN A 151 3.90 -12.83 6.62
C GLN A 151 3.16 -13.85 5.75
N VAL A 152 3.70 -15.05 5.60
CA VAL A 152 3.07 -16.12 4.81
C VAL A 152 1.80 -16.64 5.49
N SER A 153 1.84 -16.84 6.81
CA SER A 153 0.71 -17.42 7.57
C SER A 153 -0.53 -16.52 7.56
N THR A 154 -0.36 -15.20 7.53
CA THR A 154 -1.48 -14.25 7.56
C THR A 154 -2.22 -14.12 6.22
N MET A 155 -1.65 -14.60 5.10
CA MET A 155 -2.24 -14.44 3.76
C MET A 155 -3.66 -15.02 3.63
N VAL A 156 -3.90 -16.20 4.21
CA VAL A 156 -5.21 -16.86 4.12
C VAL A 156 -6.21 -16.20 5.05
N ILE A 157 -5.78 -15.86 6.27
CA ILE A 157 -6.65 -15.27 7.30
C ILE A 157 -7.23 -13.93 6.84
N LYS A 158 -6.48 -13.14 6.08
CA LYS A 158 -6.92 -11.83 5.56
C LYS A 158 -8.17 -11.89 4.67
N LEU A 159 -8.36 -12.98 3.93
CA LEU A 159 -9.49 -13.14 3.01
C LEU A 159 -10.80 -13.48 3.72
N ILE A 160 -10.72 -14.12 4.89
CA ILE A 160 -11.91 -14.63 5.58
C ILE A 160 -12.87 -13.50 5.96
N PRO A 161 -12.48 -12.46 6.72
CA PRO A 161 -13.40 -11.38 7.10
C PRO A 161 -13.95 -10.64 5.89
N LEU A 162 -13.16 -10.49 4.84
CA LEU A 162 -13.54 -9.82 3.62
C LEU A 162 -14.70 -10.55 2.91
N VAL A 163 -14.54 -11.86 2.71
CA VAL A 163 -15.55 -12.70 2.04
C VAL A 163 -16.80 -12.84 2.93
N MET A 164 -16.64 -12.96 4.25
CA MET A 164 -17.75 -13.07 5.19
C MET A 164 -18.62 -11.80 5.17
N ILE A 165 -18.03 -10.62 5.30
CA ILE A 165 -18.76 -9.36 5.28
C ILE A 165 -19.37 -9.11 3.89
N ALA A 166 -18.63 -9.38 2.81
CA ALA A 166 -19.14 -9.25 1.45
C ALA A 166 -20.37 -10.13 1.21
N GLY A 167 -20.27 -11.43 1.54
CA GLY A 167 -21.35 -12.40 1.28
C GLY A 167 -22.56 -12.16 2.19
N ALA A 168 -22.36 -12.17 3.50
CA ALA A 168 -23.46 -12.01 4.46
C ALA A 168 -24.10 -10.61 4.35
N GLY A 169 -23.28 -9.55 4.21
CA GLY A 169 -23.78 -8.18 4.10
C GLY A 169 -24.61 -7.96 2.84
N LEU A 170 -24.18 -8.53 1.69
CA LEU A 170 -24.95 -8.45 0.46
C LEU A 170 -26.29 -9.19 0.58
N VAL A 171 -26.30 -10.39 1.16
CA VAL A 171 -27.54 -11.15 1.39
C VAL A 171 -28.47 -10.35 2.28
N VAL A 172 -28.02 -9.94 3.45
CA VAL A 172 -28.85 -9.17 4.41
C VAL A 172 -29.33 -7.85 3.80
N GLY A 173 -28.43 -7.11 3.13
CA GLY A 173 -28.75 -5.82 2.53
C GLY A 173 -29.77 -5.89 1.38
N LEU A 174 -29.74 -6.95 0.58
CA LEU A 174 -30.74 -7.18 -0.47
C LEU A 174 -32.09 -7.61 0.13
N PHE A 175 -32.10 -8.50 1.12
CA PHE A 175 -33.34 -8.94 1.77
C PHE A 175 -34.07 -7.82 2.52
N ASN A 176 -33.29 -6.94 3.18
CA ASN A 176 -33.85 -5.81 3.95
C ASN A 176 -34.04 -4.55 3.08
N GLY A 177 -33.65 -4.55 1.83
CA GLY A 177 -33.71 -3.38 0.95
C GLY A 177 -32.65 -2.32 1.22
N ASN A 178 -31.79 -2.47 2.22
CA ASN A 178 -30.79 -1.47 2.64
C ASN A 178 -29.78 -1.16 1.54
N THR A 179 -29.34 -2.16 0.77
CA THR A 179 -28.41 -1.95 -0.37
C THR A 179 -29.06 -1.07 -1.43
N LEU A 180 -30.36 -1.27 -1.73
CA LEU A 180 -31.07 -0.45 -2.71
C LEU A 180 -31.28 0.98 -2.19
N THR A 181 -31.61 1.13 -0.91
CA THR A 181 -31.70 2.43 -0.24
C THR A 181 -30.38 3.17 -0.29
N ALA A 182 -29.27 2.50 0.04
CA ALA A 182 -27.92 3.09 0.01
C ALA A 182 -27.50 3.52 -1.41
N LEU A 183 -27.96 2.83 -2.47
CA LEU A 183 -27.73 3.22 -3.86
C LEU A 183 -28.56 4.44 -4.29
N SER A 184 -29.77 4.60 -3.76
CA SER A 184 -30.70 5.67 -4.12
C SER A 184 -30.51 6.94 -3.29
N GLU A 185 -30.08 6.81 -2.04
CA GLU A 185 -29.94 7.90 -1.10
C GLU A 185 -28.49 8.40 -1.01
N ARG A 186 -28.36 9.73 -0.92
CA ARG A 186 -27.09 10.38 -0.70
C ARG A 186 -26.88 10.62 0.79
N ALA A 187 -25.67 10.38 1.30
CA ALA A 187 -25.36 10.77 2.67
C ALA A 187 -25.39 12.30 2.84
N THR A 188 -25.80 12.75 4.01
CA THR A 188 -25.90 14.17 4.37
C THR A 188 -24.71 14.65 5.21
N ASN A 189 -23.98 13.73 5.85
CA ASN A 189 -22.87 14.01 6.77
C ASN A 189 -21.52 14.16 6.07
N VAL A 190 -21.50 14.55 4.79
CA VAL A 190 -20.25 14.75 4.02
C VAL A 190 -19.44 15.86 4.67
N THR A 191 -18.15 15.60 4.93
CA THR A 191 -17.26 16.58 5.55
C THR A 191 -17.09 17.80 4.65
N ALA A 192 -17.50 18.98 5.15
CA ALA A 192 -17.35 20.23 4.44
C ALA A 192 -15.87 20.53 4.17
N GLY A 193 -15.54 20.93 2.94
CA GLY A 193 -14.16 21.34 2.54
C GLY A 193 -13.32 20.24 1.92
N THR A 194 -13.78 18.99 1.85
CA THR A 194 -13.14 17.97 0.98
C THR A 194 -13.66 18.14 -0.44
N GLY A 195 -12.78 18.19 -1.42
CA GLY A 195 -13.13 18.17 -2.85
C GLY A 195 -13.83 16.87 -3.19
N ALA A 196 -15.17 16.83 -3.01
CA ALA A 196 -15.96 15.64 -3.27
C ALA A 196 -16.08 15.39 -4.77
N GLY A 197 -15.94 14.14 -5.18
CA GLY A 197 -16.14 13.71 -6.55
C GLY A 197 -15.46 12.41 -6.91
N LEU A 198 -15.68 11.95 -8.14
CA LEU A 198 -15.15 10.68 -8.61
C LEU A 198 -13.61 10.60 -8.53
N ALA A 199 -12.92 11.66 -8.94
CA ALA A 199 -11.45 11.66 -8.92
C ALA A 199 -10.88 11.57 -7.50
N ALA A 200 -11.45 12.33 -6.55
CA ALA A 200 -11.08 12.26 -5.14
C ALA A 200 -11.33 10.86 -4.56
N ALA A 201 -12.50 10.28 -4.83
CA ALA A 201 -12.85 8.93 -4.38
C ALA A 201 -11.91 7.86 -4.97
N VAL A 202 -11.53 7.99 -6.26
CA VAL A 202 -10.55 7.08 -6.89
C VAL A 202 -9.19 7.19 -6.22
N ALA A 203 -8.72 8.41 -5.89
CA ALA A 203 -7.43 8.58 -5.22
C ALA A 203 -7.40 7.88 -3.85
N VAL A 204 -8.49 7.92 -3.09
CA VAL A 204 -8.60 7.23 -1.79
C VAL A 204 -8.49 5.72 -1.93
N THR A 205 -8.99 5.11 -3.03
CA THR A 205 -8.86 3.67 -3.25
C THR A 205 -7.41 3.21 -3.41
N ALA A 206 -6.48 4.12 -3.71
CA ALA A 206 -5.07 3.79 -3.89
C ALA A 206 -4.47 3.05 -2.68
N PHE A 207 -4.88 3.42 -1.46
CA PHE A 207 -4.44 2.74 -0.24
C PHE A 207 -4.88 1.26 -0.16
N ALA A 208 -6.12 0.98 -0.58
CA ALA A 208 -6.64 -0.38 -0.59
C ALA A 208 -5.99 -1.27 -1.66
N TYR A 209 -5.62 -0.68 -2.78
CA TYR A 209 -5.03 -1.38 -3.92
C TYR A 209 -3.50 -1.40 -3.90
N ASP A 210 -2.86 -0.83 -2.89
CA ASP A 210 -1.39 -0.77 -2.81
C ASP A 210 -0.74 -2.13 -2.51
N GLY A 211 0.59 -2.20 -2.66
CA GLY A 211 1.39 -3.39 -2.38
C GLY A 211 1.59 -4.34 -3.56
N TRP A 212 0.89 -4.17 -4.68
CA TRP A 212 1.02 -5.06 -5.86
C TRP A 212 2.44 -5.13 -6.43
N ILE A 213 3.24 -4.08 -6.25
CA ILE A 213 4.62 -4.05 -6.74
C ILE A 213 5.47 -5.14 -6.07
N LEU A 214 5.15 -5.51 -4.84
CA LEU A 214 5.82 -6.60 -4.13
C LEU A 214 5.55 -7.98 -4.79
N ALA A 215 4.41 -8.13 -5.49
CA ALA A 215 4.09 -9.35 -6.21
C ALA A 215 5.04 -9.61 -7.39
N LEU A 216 5.74 -8.60 -7.89
CA LEU A 216 6.74 -8.77 -8.94
C LEU A 216 7.98 -9.55 -8.46
N SER A 217 8.24 -9.60 -7.15
CA SER A 217 9.36 -10.38 -6.58
C SER A 217 9.26 -11.87 -6.84
N ILE A 218 8.03 -12.40 -7.05
CA ILE A 218 7.82 -13.83 -7.36
C ILE A 218 8.27 -14.23 -8.77
N THR A 219 8.62 -13.27 -9.64
CA THR A 219 8.98 -13.52 -11.04
C THR A 219 10.06 -14.59 -11.20
N GLN A 220 11.05 -14.60 -10.29
CA GLN A 220 12.17 -15.56 -10.32
C GLN A 220 11.74 -16.99 -9.99
N GLU A 221 10.65 -17.19 -9.28
CA GLU A 221 10.14 -18.47 -8.81
C GLU A 221 9.10 -19.10 -9.75
N LEU A 222 8.72 -18.39 -10.83
CA LEU A 222 7.73 -18.87 -11.79
C LEU A 222 8.32 -19.86 -12.79
N LYS A 223 7.60 -20.96 -13.07
CA LYS A 223 8.02 -22.01 -14.04
C LYS A 223 8.19 -21.44 -15.46
N ASP A 224 7.27 -20.59 -15.91
CA ASP A 224 7.32 -19.86 -17.18
C ASP A 224 6.87 -18.42 -16.94
N ALA A 225 7.79 -17.59 -16.42
CA ALA A 225 7.50 -16.22 -16.04
C ALA A 225 6.88 -15.42 -17.20
N LYS A 226 7.36 -15.61 -18.45
CA LYS A 226 6.87 -14.86 -19.62
C LYS A 226 5.38 -15.06 -19.88
N LYS A 227 4.84 -16.23 -19.60
CA LYS A 227 3.42 -16.56 -19.79
C LYS A 227 2.61 -16.41 -18.51
N ILE A 228 3.18 -16.77 -17.36
CA ILE A 228 2.46 -16.84 -16.09
C ILE A 228 2.31 -15.46 -15.45
N LEU A 229 3.39 -14.65 -15.39
CA LEU A 229 3.38 -13.38 -14.66
C LEU A 229 2.30 -12.40 -15.14
N PRO A 230 2.20 -12.05 -16.45
CA PRO A 230 1.17 -11.11 -16.91
C PRO A 230 -0.25 -11.61 -16.62
N LYS A 231 -0.47 -12.93 -16.82
CA LYS A 231 -1.78 -13.53 -16.54
C LYS A 231 -2.11 -13.53 -15.04
N ALA A 232 -1.16 -13.90 -14.19
CA ALA A 232 -1.36 -13.94 -12.75
C ALA A 232 -1.64 -12.53 -12.18
N LEU A 233 -0.93 -11.51 -12.65
CA LEU A 233 -1.18 -10.12 -12.28
C LEU A 233 -2.55 -9.65 -12.76
N PHE A 234 -2.92 -9.92 -14.01
CA PHE A 234 -4.22 -9.51 -14.56
C PHE A 234 -5.39 -10.19 -13.82
N PHE A 235 -5.40 -11.51 -13.75
CA PHE A 235 -6.50 -12.25 -13.10
C PHE A 235 -6.52 -12.06 -11.59
N GLY A 236 -5.33 -11.96 -10.95
CA GLY A 236 -5.23 -11.64 -9.53
C GLY A 236 -5.81 -10.26 -9.22
N SER A 237 -5.45 -9.23 -10.00
CA SER A 237 -6.00 -7.89 -9.83
C SER A 237 -7.49 -7.83 -10.14
N ALA A 238 -7.97 -8.50 -11.20
CA ALA A 238 -9.40 -8.56 -11.50
C ALA A 238 -10.21 -9.22 -10.38
N PHE A 239 -9.68 -10.30 -9.77
CA PHE A 239 -10.29 -10.93 -8.61
C PHE A 239 -10.36 -9.99 -7.41
N ILE A 240 -9.27 -9.25 -7.13
CA ILE A 240 -9.22 -8.25 -6.04
C ILE A 240 -10.29 -7.18 -6.26
N VAL A 241 -10.41 -6.64 -7.48
CA VAL A 241 -11.43 -5.63 -7.82
C VAL A 241 -12.84 -6.17 -7.54
N ALA A 242 -13.13 -7.39 -8.02
CA ALA A 242 -14.44 -8.01 -7.80
C ALA A 242 -14.73 -8.20 -6.30
N VAL A 243 -13.77 -8.71 -5.52
CA VAL A 243 -13.94 -8.93 -4.08
C VAL A 243 -14.11 -7.61 -3.33
N TYR A 244 -13.36 -6.57 -3.68
CA TYR A 244 -13.47 -5.25 -3.03
C TYR A 244 -14.82 -4.58 -3.34
N MET A 245 -15.30 -4.66 -4.58
CA MET A 245 -16.63 -4.16 -4.93
C MET A 245 -17.74 -4.92 -4.21
N LEU A 246 -17.65 -6.26 -4.12
CA LEU A 246 -18.61 -7.07 -3.38
C LEU A 246 -18.57 -6.79 -1.87
N PHE A 247 -17.38 -6.61 -1.30
CA PHE A 247 -17.22 -6.21 0.09
C PHE A 247 -17.88 -4.86 0.37
N PHE A 248 -17.63 -3.89 -0.49
CA PHE A 248 -18.17 -2.54 -0.33
C PHE A 248 -19.70 -2.50 -0.48
N LEU A 249 -20.26 -3.27 -1.42
CA LEU A 249 -21.71 -3.47 -1.53
C LEU A 249 -22.29 -4.20 -0.33
N GLY A 250 -21.64 -5.24 0.17
CA GLY A 250 -22.08 -5.95 1.37
C GLY A 250 -22.05 -5.05 2.60
N LEU A 251 -20.99 -4.24 2.74
CA LEU A 251 -20.87 -3.27 3.82
C LEU A 251 -22.04 -2.27 3.83
N SER A 252 -22.38 -1.69 2.67
CA SER A 252 -23.47 -0.74 2.50
C SER A 252 -24.86 -1.33 2.75
N GLY A 253 -24.99 -2.65 2.72
CA GLY A 253 -26.22 -3.35 3.11
C GLY A 253 -26.47 -3.43 4.61
N VAL A 254 -25.45 -3.11 5.41
CA VAL A 254 -25.46 -3.25 6.89
C VAL A 254 -25.19 -1.93 7.60
N VAL A 255 -24.33 -1.10 7.03
CA VAL A 255 -23.94 0.20 7.56
C VAL A 255 -24.40 1.27 6.57
N SER A 256 -25.14 2.27 7.04
CA SER A 256 -25.63 3.36 6.20
C SER A 256 -24.47 4.25 5.69
N ASN A 257 -24.69 4.93 4.55
CA ASN A 257 -23.71 5.86 4.01
C ASN A 257 -23.31 6.96 5.02
N ASN A 258 -24.27 7.49 5.78
CA ASN A 258 -24.01 8.51 6.81
C ASN A 258 -23.12 7.97 7.94
N GLU A 259 -23.39 6.77 8.41
CA GLU A 259 -22.63 6.13 9.47
C GLU A 259 -21.20 5.77 9.01
N ALA A 260 -21.05 5.31 7.78
CA ALA A 260 -19.75 5.04 7.20
C ALA A 260 -18.88 6.31 7.10
N ILE A 261 -19.49 7.48 6.82
CA ILE A 261 -18.78 8.77 6.77
C ILE A 261 -18.34 9.22 8.17
N VAL A 262 -19.19 9.05 9.19
CA VAL A 262 -18.83 9.39 10.59
C VAL A 262 -17.60 8.60 11.05
N ASN A 263 -17.48 7.36 10.59
CA ASN A 263 -16.38 6.45 10.92
C ASN A 263 -15.25 6.45 9.86
N ALA A 264 -15.21 7.46 8.97
CA ALA A 264 -14.16 7.56 7.98
C ALA A 264 -12.78 7.78 8.64
N GLY A 265 -11.74 7.21 8.03
CA GLY A 265 -10.36 7.27 8.56
C GLY A 265 -10.00 6.14 9.51
N SER A 266 -10.99 5.37 10.02
CA SER A 266 -10.81 4.26 10.96
C SER A 266 -11.25 2.92 10.36
N LEU A 267 -11.17 1.86 11.16
CA LEU A 267 -11.70 0.53 10.84
C LEU A 267 -13.10 0.27 11.40
N ASP A 268 -13.69 1.25 12.11
CA ASP A 268 -14.95 1.13 12.83
C ASP A 268 -16.09 0.63 11.95
N THR A 269 -16.20 1.15 10.73
CA THR A 269 -17.25 0.74 9.78
C THR A 269 -17.25 -0.77 9.53
N SER A 270 -16.07 -1.37 9.39
CA SER A 270 -15.91 -2.81 9.15
C SER A 270 -16.17 -3.64 10.40
N VAL A 271 -15.78 -3.12 11.57
CA VAL A 271 -16.04 -3.76 12.89
C VAL A 271 -17.54 -3.75 13.20
N ILE A 272 -18.20 -2.61 13.03
CA ILE A 272 -19.67 -2.45 13.21
C ILE A 272 -20.42 -3.40 12.28
N ALA A 273 -20.01 -3.50 11.02
CA ALA A 273 -20.65 -4.42 10.08
C ALA A 273 -20.50 -5.88 10.51
N ALA A 274 -19.31 -6.28 11.00
CA ALA A 274 -19.08 -7.63 11.50
C ALA A 274 -19.97 -7.94 12.72
N GLU A 275 -20.09 -7.01 13.66
CA GLU A 275 -20.95 -7.16 14.85
C GLU A 275 -22.42 -7.27 14.49
N ARG A 276 -22.93 -6.43 13.59
CA ARG A 276 -24.34 -6.46 13.14
C ARG A 276 -24.68 -7.74 12.37
N LEU A 277 -23.76 -8.26 11.58
CA LEU A 277 -23.98 -9.46 10.77
C LEU A 277 -23.94 -10.74 11.60
N PHE A 278 -23.01 -10.81 12.55
CA PHE A 278 -22.66 -12.07 13.19
C PHE A 278 -22.94 -12.08 14.71
N GLY A 279 -23.44 -10.96 15.27
CA GLY A 279 -23.59 -10.76 16.71
C GLY A 279 -22.26 -10.48 17.40
N VAL A 280 -22.28 -10.07 18.65
CA VAL A 280 -21.11 -9.59 19.40
C VAL A 280 -19.97 -10.60 19.41
N PHE A 281 -20.24 -11.86 19.71
CA PHE A 281 -19.19 -12.87 19.83
C PHE A 281 -18.47 -13.15 18.49
N PHE A 282 -19.22 -13.50 17.44
CA PHE A 282 -18.63 -13.79 16.13
C PHE A 282 -18.14 -12.52 15.42
N GLY A 283 -18.78 -11.38 15.68
CA GLY A 283 -18.30 -10.07 15.23
C GLY A 283 -16.91 -9.77 15.76
N ASN A 284 -16.65 -10.01 17.05
CA ASN A 284 -15.33 -9.88 17.64
C ASN A 284 -14.31 -10.85 17.03
N VAL A 285 -14.70 -12.10 16.71
CA VAL A 285 -13.81 -13.04 16.00
C VAL A 285 -13.42 -12.49 14.63
N VAL A 286 -14.38 -11.96 13.87
CA VAL A 286 -14.10 -11.34 12.56
C VAL A 286 -13.20 -10.11 12.71
N SER A 287 -13.41 -9.29 13.75
CA SER A 287 -12.58 -8.12 14.04
C SER A 287 -11.15 -8.48 14.46
N VAL A 288 -10.96 -9.60 15.17
CA VAL A 288 -9.61 -10.16 15.41
C VAL A 288 -8.95 -10.57 14.10
N MET A 289 -9.67 -11.15 13.15
CA MET A 289 -9.12 -11.48 11.82
C MET A 289 -8.75 -10.22 11.03
N ILE A 290 -9.53 -9.12 11.16
CA ILE A 290 -9.16 -7.80 10.60
C ILE A 290 -7.88 -7.30 11.24
N LEU A 291 -7.73 -7.37 12.56
CA LEU A 291 -6.50 -7.01 13.27
C LEU A 291 -5.30 -7.83 12.76
N ILE A 292 -5.46 -9.14 12.60
CA ILE A 292 -4.42 -10.00 12.00
C ILE A 292 -4.07 -9.55 10.57
N SER A 293 -5.04 -9.10 9.80
CA SER A 293 -4.82 -8.54 8.46
C SER A 293 -3.98 -7.26 8.52
N VAL A 294 -4.30 -6.35 9.44
CA VAL A 294 -3.52 -5.11 9.67
C VAL A 294 -2.09 -5.45 10.06
N LEU A 295 -1.91 -6.34 11.06
CA LEU A 295 -0.58 -6.75 11.55
C LEU A 295 0.25 -7.45 10.47
N GLY A 296 -0.38 -8.25 9.61
CA GLY A 296 0.30 -8.88 8.48
C GLY A 296 0.78 -7.85 7.44
N THR A 297 -0.02 -6.83 7.14
CA THR A 297 0.38 -5.75 6.23
C THR A 297 1.47 -4.89 6.86
N LEU A 298 1.32 -4.52 8.12
CA LEU A 298 2.31 -3.79 8.92
C LEU A 298 3.66 -4.51 8.92
N ASN A 299 3.65 -5.83 9.16
CA ASN A 299 4.87 -6.64 9.15
C ASN A 299 5.57 -6.61 7.77
N GLY A 300 4.82 -6.80 6.67
CA GLY A 300 5.37 -6.79 5.32
C GLY A 300 6.05 -5.45 4.96
N LEU A 301 5.41 -4.33 5.29
CA LEU A 301 5.96 -3.00 5.05
C LEU A 301 7.17 -2.71 5.95
N THR A 302 7.14 -3.15 7.21
CA THR A 302 8.28 -3.01 8.13
C THR A 302 9.50 -3.80 7.66
N MET A 303 9.30 -5.01 7.09
CA MET A 303 10.40 -5.75 6.44
C MET A 303 11.06 -4.94 5.33
N GLY A 304 10.27 -4.24 4.50
CA GLY A 304 10.78 -3.33 3.48
C GLY A 304 11.51 -2.12 4.08
N ALA A 305 10.89 -1.48 5.06
CA ALA A 305 11.42 -0.30 5.75
C ALA A 305 12.79 -0.56 6.40
N VAL A 306 12.95 -1.68 7.10
CA VAL A 306 14.21 -2.07 7.75
C VAL A 306 15.33 -2.27 6.72
N ARG A 307 15.02 -2.77 5.53
CA ARG A 307 16.00 -3.10 4.49
C ARG A 307 16.26 -1.98 3.48
N GLY A 308 15.43 -0.95 3.43
CA GLY A 308 15.51 0.07 2.38
C GLY A 308 16.85 0.81 2.34
N MET A 309 17.38 1.24 3.50
CA MET A 309 18.68 1.90 3.53
C MET A 309 19.83 0.97 3.15
N TYR A 310 19.77 -0.31 3.53
CA TYR A 310 20.72 -1.33 3.09
C TYR A 310 20.71 -1.47 1.56
N GLN A 311 19.54 -1.49 0.93
CA GLN A 311 19.42 -1.59 -0.54
C GLN A 311 20.05 -0.40 -1.27
N ILE A 312 19.96 0.80 -0.70
CA ILE A 312 20.63 2.00 -1.22
C ILE A 312 22.16 1.87 -1.05
N ALA A 313 22.59 1.48 0.15
CA ALA A 313 24.01 1.44 0.51
C ALA A 313 24.83 0.38 -0.27
N VAL A 314 24.25 -0.80 -0.53
CA VAL A 314 24.92 -1.85 -1.31
C VAL A 314 25.16 -1.46 -2.78
N ARG A 315 24.44 -0.45 -3.29
CA ARG A 315 24.68 0.14 -4.61
C ARG A 315 25.78 1.20 -4.59
N GLY A 316 26.40 1.45 -3.43
CA GLY A 316 27.46 2.44 -3.28
C GLY A 316 26.98 3.89 -3.25
N HIS A 317 25.70 4.14 -3.02
CA HIS A 317 25.11 5.47 -3.00
C HIS A 317 24.60 5.87 -1.62
N GLY A 318 24.56 7.18 -1.35
CA GLY A 318 24.04 7.75 -0.12
C GLY A 318 25.08 7.92 0.99
N PRO A 319 24.64 8.47 2.14
CA PRO A 319 25.53 8.75 3.26
C PRO A 319 25.97 7.46 3.96
N ALA A 320 27.22 7.45 4.46
CA ALA A 320 27.72 6.41 5.35
C ALA A 320 27.47 4.96 4.85
N THR A 321 27.65 4.69 3.57
CA THR A 321 27.36 3.40 2.93
C THR A 321 27.94 2.21 3.68
N ARG A 322 29.19 2.31 4.18
CA ARG A 322 29.84 1.24 4.98
C ARG A 322 29.05 0.89 6.24
N HIS A 323 28.40 1.86 6.88
CA HIS A 323 27.60 1.62 8.07
C HIS A 323 26.30 0.89 7.77
N PHE A 324 25.69 1.18 6.63
CA PHE A 324 24.39 0.61 6.26
C PHE A 324 24.47 -0.70 5.50
N THR A 325 25.67 -1.11 5.05
CA THR A 325 25.93 -2.45 4.47
C THR A 325 26.21 -3.52 5.53
N ASP A 326 26.47 -3.13 6.78
CA ASP A 326 26.69 -4.10 7.85
C ASP A 326 25.40 -4.83 8.23
N LEU A 327 25.48 -6.15 8.29
CA LEU A 327 24.41 -7.01 8.76
C LEU A 327 24.77 -7.59 10.14
N ALA A 328 23.77 -7.73 11.00
CA ALA A 328 23.93 -8.45 12.25
C ALA A 328 24.03 -9.97 12.03
N LYS A 329 24.36 -10.74 13.08
CA LYS A 329 24.46 -12.22 13.01
C LYS A 329 23.19 -12.93 12.50
N ASN A 330 22.04 -12.29 12.60
CA ASN A 330 20.74 -12.78 12.13
C ASN A 330 20.35 -12.23 10.74
N ASP A 331 21.30 -11.69 9.97
CA ASP A 331 21.12 -11.06 8.66
C ASP A 331 20.21 -9.81 8.68
N ALA A 332 19.98 -9.20 9.84
CA ALA A 332 19.22 -7.96 9.98
C ALA A 332 20.12 -6.73 9.75
N PRO A 333 19.72 -5.76 8.91
CA PRO A 333 20.40 -4.48 8.76
C PRO A 333 19.98 -3.51 9.90
N VAL A 334 20.47 -3.76 11.11
CA VAL A 334 20.03 -3.09 12.34
C VAL A 334 20.16 -1.57 12.23
N LYS A 335 21.28 -1.06 11.70
CA LYS A 335 21.52 0.39 11.57
C LYS A 335 20.49 1.04 10.62
N GLY A 336 20.18 0.38 9.50
CA GLY A 336 19.12 0.82 8.58
C GLY A 336 17.74 0.78 9.22
N GLY A 337 17.47 -0.25 9.99
CA GLY A 337 16.23 -0.38 10.75
C GLY A 337 16.05 0.68 11.83
N LEU A 338 17.09 1.02 12.58
CA LEU A 338 17.02 2.11 13.57
C LEU A 338 16.79 3.48 12.92
N LEU A 339 17.42 3.72 11.75
CA LEU A 339 17.11 4.91 10.96
C LEU A 339 15.63 4.93 10.52
N SER A 340 15.12 3.78 10.07
CA SER A 340 13.70 3.66 9.68
C SER A 340 12.76 3.90 10.87
N VAL A 341 13.09 3.43 12.08
CA VAL A 341 12.33 3.77 13.31
C VAL A 341 12.27 5.29 13.49
N ALA A 342 13.41 5.98 13.44
CA ALA A 342 13.45 7.44 13.64
C ALA A 342 12.60 8.19 12.61
N VAL A 343 12.68 7.80 11.33
CA VAL A 343 11.88 8.41 10.25
C VAL A 343 10.40 8.09 10.42
N SER A 344 10.05 6.87 10.83
CA SER A 344 8.65 6.51 11.09
C SER A 344 8.05 7.25 12.29
N VAL A 345 8.85 7.53 13.33
CA VAL A 345 8.42 8.38 14.45
C VAL A 345 8.11 9.79 13.98
N PHE A 346 8.92 10.36 13.08
CA PHE A 346 8.60 11.66 12.47
C PHE A 346 7.23 11.64 11.76
N TRP A 347 6.99 10.65 10.90
CA TRP A 347 5.73 10.55 10.17
C TRP A 347 4.53 10.21 11.08
N LEU A 348 4.75 9.43 12.14
CA LEU A 348 3.75 9.19 13.15
C LEU A 348 3.41 10.49 13.91
N GLY A 349 4.39 11.38 14.13
CA GLY A 349 4.16 12.73 14.63
C GLY A 349 3.32 13.60 13.69
N VAL A 350 3.56 13.53 12.37
CA VAL A 350 2.71 14.20 11.36
C VAL A 350 1.28 13.66 11.42
N TRP A 351 1.11 12.34 11.53
CA TRP A 351 -0.21 11.70 11.69
C TRP A 351 -0.91 12.13 12.97
N TYR A 352 -0.18 12.17 14.09
CA TYR A 352 -0.69 12.67 15.38
C TYR A 352 -1.17 14.13 15.27
N GLY A 353 -0.45 14.96 14.54
CA GLY A 353 -0.79 16.36 14.31
C GLY A 353 -2.17 16.58 13.69
N ASN A 354 -2.69 15.60 12.89
CA ASN A 354 -4.06 15.65 12.38
C ASN A 354 -5.10 15.68 13.50
N PHE A 355 -4.89 14.88 14.56
CA PHE A 355 -5.81 14.77 15.70
C PHE A 355 -5.68 15.96 16.67
N GLN A 356 -4.56 16.68 16.60
CA GLN A 356 -4.32 17.91 17.36
C GLN A 356 -4.71 19.18 16.58
N GLY A 357 -5.19 19.04 15.33
CA GLY A 357 -5.57 20.18 14.49
C GLY A 357 -4.40 21.06 14.02
N TRP A 358 -3.16 20.56 14.06
CA TRP A 358 -1.96 21.37 13.74
C TRP A 358 -1.94 21.91 12.31
N TRP A 359 -2.59 21.22 11.39
CA TRP A 359 -2.49 21.49 9.95
C TRP A 359 -3.65 22.33 9.41
N GLY A 360 -4.68 22.60 10.21
CA GLY A 360 -5.92 23.22 9.74
C GLY A 360 -6.75 22.38 8.78
N GLY A 361 -6.44 21.09 8.66
CA GLY A 361 -7.11 20.08 7.85
C GLY A 361 -6.49 18.71 8.09
N PHE A 362 -7.02 17.66 7.45
CA PHE A 362 -6.53 16.30 7.60
C PHE A 362 -5.57 15.93 6.45
N ILE A 363 -4.29 15.68 6.78
CA ILE A 363 -3.28 15.20 5.83
C ILE A 363 -3.37 13.67 5.81
N ASP A 364 -4.08 13.09 4.83
CA ASP A 364 -4.04 11.62 4.66
C ASP A 364 -2.70 11.21 4.04
N THR A 365 -1.69 11.07 4.91
CA THR A 365 -0.35 10.68 4.50
C THR A 365 -0.33 9.28 3.90
N SER A 366 -1.31 8.39 4.22
CA SER A 366 -1.39 7.04 3.65
C SER A 366 -1.66 7.09 2.15
N VAL A 367 -2.69 7.83 1.74
CA VAL A 367 -3.04 8.00 0.33
C VAL A 367 -1.96 8.79 -0.40
N LEU A 368 -1.49 9.90 0.18
CA LEU A 368 -0.53 10.77 -0.47
C LEU A 368 0.82 10.10 -0.72
N SER A 369 1.34 9.29 0.22
CA SER A 369 2.61 8.58 0.01
C SER A 369 2.54 7.61 -1.18
N ILE A 370 1.40 6.94 -1.36
CA ILE A 370 1.17 6.02 -2.47
C ILE A 370 1.00 6.80 -3.79
N VAL A 371 0.19 7.85 -3.78
CA VAL A 371 -0.01 8.70 -4.97
C VAL A 371 1.30 9.29 -5.48
N PHE A 372 2.18 9.74 -4.58
CA PHE A 372 3.51 10.23 -4.96
C PHE A 372 4.42 9.12 -5.50
N LEU A 373 4.25 7.87 -5.09
CA LEU A 373 4.99 6.74 -5.66
C LEU A 373 4.61 6.51 -7.14
N TYR A 374 3.38 6.84 -7.55
CA TYR A 374 2.98 6.75 -8.96
C TYR A 374 3.77 7.72 -9.87
N ILE A 375 4.36 8.80 -9.33
CA ILE A 375 5.29 9.64 -10.07
C ILE A 375 6.52 8.83 -10.49
N ALA A 376 7.05 7.99 -9.60
CA ALA A 376 8.15 7.10 -9.92
C ALA A 376 7.73 5.97 -10.89
N TYR A 377 6.47 5.54 -10.87
CA TYR A 377 5.94 4.58 -11.84
C TYR A 377 5.90 5.14 -13.26
N ILE A 378 5.64 6.44 -13.43
CA ILE A 378 5.69 7.11 -14.74
C ILE A 378 7.08 6.97 -15.38
N LEU A 379 8.16 6.99 -14.59
CA LEU A 379 9.51 6.76 -15.12
C LEU A 379 9.61 5.37 -15.76
N VAL A 380 9.06 4.35 -15.12
CA VAL A 380 9.05 2.97 -15.67
C VAL A 380 8.20 2.89 -16.94
N TYR A 381 7.09 3.62 -17.02
CA TYR A 381 6.26 3.67 -18.23
C TYR A 381 7.00 4.34 -19.39
N VAL A 382 7.78 5.40 -19.12
CA VAL A 382 8.63 6.05 -20.12
C VAL A 382 9.74 5.11 -20.62
N ASP A 383 10.32 4.29 -19.74
CA ASP A 383 11.30 3.26 -20.11
C ASP A 383 10.72 2.27 -21.13
N ILE A 384 9.50 1.78 -20.91
CA ILE A 384 8.84 0.86 -21.85
C ILE A 384 8.73 1.48 -23.24
N VAL A 385 8.29 2.74 -23.34
CA VAL A 385 8.14 3.45 -24.62
C VAL A 385 9.47 3.58 -25.36
N LYS A 386 10.55 3.83 -24.64
CA LYS A 386 11.85 4.17 -25.23
C LYS A 386 12.73 2.96 -25.52
N ASN A 387 12.69 1.92 -24.70
CA ASN A 387 13.68 0.85 -24.71
C ASN A 387 13.16 -0.55 -25.07
N PHE A 388 11.88 -0.70 -25.37
CA PHE A 388 11.29 -2.00 -25.69
C PHE A 388 10.80 -2.04 -27.15
N ASP A 389 11.74 -1.84 -28.09
CA ASP A 389 11.47 -1.77 -29.55
C ASP A 389 10.89 -3.07 -30.11
N GLU A 390 11.18 -4.20 -29.47
CA GLU A 390 10.69 -5.54 -29.82
C GLU A 390 9.20 -5.77 -29.54
N LEU A 391 8.55 -4.87 -28.80
CA LEU A 391 7.14 -5.02 -28.48
C LEU A 391 6.21 -4.55 -29.59
N PRO A 392 5.04 -5.18 -29.76
CA PRO A 392 4.00 -4.66 -30.62
C PRO A 392 3.53 -3.27 -30.12
N SER A 393 3.16 -2.39 -31.05
CA SER A 393 2.85 -0.98 -30.78
C SER A 393 1.88 -0.74 -29.62
N TRP A 394 0.86 -1.59 -29.46
CA TRP A 394 -0.10 -1.44 -28.37
C TRP A 394 0.50 -1.69 -26.98
N LYS A 395 1.47 -2.60 -26.87
CA LYS A 395 2.20 -2.85 -25.60
C LYS A 395 3.25 -1.79 -25.34
N ARG A 396 3.92 -1.32 -26.40
CA ARG A 396 4.99 -0.33 -26.28
C ARG A 396 4.46 1.07 -25.98
N TYR A 397 3.36 1.47 -26.63
CA TYR A 397 2.81 2.82 -26.52
C TYR A 397 1.46 2.83 -25.78
N GLY A 398 0.51 1.99 -26.15
CA GLY A 398 -0.84 2.01 -25.59
C GLY A 398 -0.88 1.76 -24.09
N VAL A 399 -0.23 0.71 -23.60
CA VAL A 399 -0.20 0.37 -22.18
C VAL A 399 0.48 1.44 -21.34
N PRO A 400 1.70 1.92 -21.64
CA PRO A 400 2.35 2.97 -20.86
C PRO A 400 1.61 4.32 -20.89
N ILE A 401 0.99 4.68 -22.02
CA ILE A 401 0.20 5.91 -22.12
C ILE A 401 -1.03 5.82 -21.20
N LEU A 402 -1.78 4.72 -21.26
CA LEU A 402 -2.92 4.51 -20.37
C LEU A 402 -2.51 4.46 -18.90
N ALA A 403 -1.41 3.79 -18.55
CA ALA A 403 -0.86 3.76 -17.20
C ALA A 403 -0.44 5.16 -16.71
N THR A 404 0.14 5.98 -17.59
CA THR A 404 0.50 7.37 -17.27
C THR A 404 -0.74 8.23 -17.03
N ILE A 405 -1.75 8.12 -17.89
CA ILE A 405 -3.04 8.83 -17.69
C ILE A 405 -3.68 8.42 -16.38
N ALA A 406 -3.66 7.13 -16.06
CA ALA A 406 -4.17 6.57 -14.81
C ALA A 406 -3.42 7.14 -13.58
N ALA A 407 -2.08 7.19 -13.63
CA ALA A 407 -1.25 7.78 -12.59
C ALA A 407 -1.54 9.28 -12.39
N LEU A 408 -1.64 10.03 -13.48
CA LEU A 408 -1.98 11.46 -13.45
C LEU A 408 -3.40 11.70 -12.91
N TYR A 409 -4.34 10.79 -13.21
CA TYR A 409 -5.70 10.86 -12.67
C TYR A 409 -5.73 10.64 -11.15
N LEU A 410 -4.93 9.72 -10.60
CA LEU A 410 -4.75 9.56 -9.16
C LEU A 410 -4.16 10.81 -8.50
N ILE A 411 -3.12 11.39 -9.10
CA ILE A 411 -2.49 12.62 -8.60
C ILE A 411 -3.49 13.79 -8.62
N TYR A 412 -4.24 13.93 -9.70
CA TYR A 412 -5.30 14.95 -9.83
C TYR A 412 -6.39 14.75 -8.76
N GLY A 413 -6.84 13.51 -8.55
CA GLY A 413 -7.84 13.18 -7.54
C GLY A 413 -7.37 13.50 -6.13
N ALA A 414 -6.14 13.15 -5.79
CA ALA A 414 -5.55 13.47 -4.49
C ALA A 414 -5.40 14.99 -4.28
N PHE A 415 -4.97 15.72 -5.32
CA PHE A 415 -4.89 17.17 -5.26
C PHE A 415 -6.27 17.82 -5.06
N THR A 416 -7.28 17.41 -5.83
CA THR A 416 -8.62 18.01 -5.75
C THR A 416 -9.36 17.64 -4.46
N SER A 417 -9.02 16.52 -3.83
CA SER A 417 -9.59 16.10 -2.55
C SER A 417 -9.24 17.07 -1.42
N ALA A 418 -7.98 17.46 -1.31
CA ALA A 418 -7.50 18.36 -0.26
C ALA A 418 -6.28 19.18 -0.75
N PRO A 419 -6.48 20.24 -1.57
CA PRO A 419 -5.38 20.92 -2.25
C PRO A 419 -4.30 21.46 -1.31
N LEU A 420 -4.69 22.07 -0.19
CA LEU A 420 -3.74 22.63 0.78
C LEU A 420 -2.92 21.53 1.46
N MET A 421 -3.58 20.43 1.85
CA MET A 421 -2.93 19.30 2.50
C MET A 421 -1.99 18.56 1.53
N PHE A 422 -2.38 18.47 0.26
CA PHE A 422 -1.49 17.97 -0.80
C PHE A 422 -0.22 18.82 -0.93
N VAL A 423 -0.35 20.17 -0.92
CA VAL A 423 0.80 21.07 -1.00
C VAL A 423 1.69 20.95 0.23
N TYR A 424 1.13 20.82 1.44
CA TYR A 424 1.94 20.63 2.65
C TYR A 424 2.72 19.31 2.57
N PHE A 425 2.07 18.22 2.19
CA PHE A 425 2.75 16.94 2.02
C PHE A 425 3.82 17.00 0.93
N ALA A 426 3.52 17.61 -0.22
CA ALA A 426 4.49 17.83 -1.30
C ALA A 426 5.71 18.63 -0.81
N GLY A 427 5.50 19.68 -0.01
CA GLY A 427 6.58 20.46 0.58
C GLY A 427 7.51 19.61 1.46
N ILE A 428 6.94 18.78 2.34
CA ILE A 428 7.74 17.85 3.17
C ILE A 428 8.53 16.88 2.28
N VAL A 429 7.88 16.29 1.28
CA VAL A 429 8.52 15.34 0.34
C VAL A 429 9.67 16.04 -0.42
N PHE A 430 9.46 17.26 -0.93
CA PHE A 430 10.52 18.00 -1.63
C PHE A 430 11.72 18.28 -0.74
N VAL A 431 11.51 18.62 0.53
CA VAL A 431 12.60 18.82 1.50
C VAL A 431 13.36 17.50 1.70
N ILE A 432 12.65 16.38 1.91
CA ILE A 432 13.27 15.04 2.08
C ILE A 432 14.09 14.68 0.84
N LEU A 433 13.53 14.88 -0.36
CA LEU A 433 14.23 14.60 -1.62
C LEU A 433 15.41 15.54 -1.84
N GLY A 434 15.29 16.82 -1.46
CA GLY A 434 16.39 17.78 -1.50
C GLY A 434 17.56 17.35 -0.61
N ILE A 435 17.29 16.92 0.61
CA ILE A 435 18.30 16.32 1.50
C ILE A 435 18.93 15.09 0.85
N GLY A 436 18.12 14.19 0.28
CA GLY A 436 18.61 13.02 -0.44
C GLY A 436 19.55 13.39 -1.58
N LEU A 437 19.20 14.41 -2.36
CA LEU A 437 20.02 14.89 -3.46
C LEU A 437 21.36 15.48 -3.00
N LEU A 438 21.39 16.20 -1.88
CA LEU A 438 22.62 16.72 -1.27
C LEU A 438 23.52 15.63 -0.72
N LEU A 439 22.92 14.52 -0.25
CA LEU A 439 23.63 13.37 0.29
C LEU A 439 23.97 12.31 -0.78
N TYR A 440 23.60 12.54 -2.03
CA TYR A 440 24.00 11.69 -3.14
C TYR A 440 25.48 11.89 -3.41
N GLY A 441 26.28 10.88 -3.08
CA GLY A 441 27.71 10.87 -3.38
C GLY A 441 28.13 9.44 -3.77
N PRO A 442 28.90 9.24 -4.85
CA PRO A 442 29.54 7.96 -5.10
C PRO A 442 30.64 7.78 -4.05
N THR A 443 30.48 6.84 -3.15
CA THR A 443 31.57 6.47 -2.25
C THR A 443 32.55 5.61 -3.02
N GLN A 444 33.69 6.16 -3.41
CA GLN A 444 34.78 5.52 -4.18
C GLN A 444 35.31 4.22 -3.56
N SER A 445 34.87 3.81 -2.38
CA SER A 445 35.48 2.70 -1.63
C SER A 445 34.80 1.33 -1.80
N ALA A 446 33.65 1.24 -2.45
CA ALA A 446 33.01 -0.06 -2.71
C ALA A 446 33.56 -0.76 -3.97
N LEU A 447 34.21 -0.01 -4.87
CA LEU A 447 34.80 -0.54 -6.11
C LEU A 447 36.22 -1.09 -5.93
N ASP A 448 36.96 -0.73 -4.86
CA ASP A 448 38.35 -1.16 -4.65
C ASP A 448 38.53 -2.50 -3.93
N THR A 449 37.46 -3.05 -3.31
CA THR A 449 37.56 -4.36 -2.65
C THR A 449 37.33 -5.56 -3.59
N GLY A 450 36.87 -5.31 -4.82
CA GLY A 450 36.68 -6.35 -5.88
C GLY A 450 37.93 -6.67 -6.72
N LYS A 451 39.05 -5.98 -6.49
CA LYS A 451 40.32 -6.18 -7.26
C LYS A 451 41.51 -6.71 -6.45
N LYS A 452 41.27 -7.21 -5.24
CA LYS A 452 42.29 -7.96 -4.49
C LYS A 452 41.67 -9.23 -3.95
N ASN A 453 41.63 -10.27 -4.74
CA ASN A 453 42.03 -11.65 -4.50
C ASN A 453 41.66 -12.50 -5.72
#